data_4ead11ecadfca23bc0144749f2cc8956
#
_entry.id   4ead11ecadfca23bc0144749f2cc8956
#
_cell.length_a   1.000
_cell.length_b   1.000
_cell.length_c   1.000
_cell.angle_alpha   90.00
_cell.angle_beta   90.00
_cell.angle_gamma   90.00
#
_symmetry.space_group_name_H-M   'P 1'
#
loop_
_entity.id
_entity.type
_entity.pdbx_description
1 polymer ?
#
loop_
_entity_poly.entity_id
_entity_poly.type
_entity_poly.pdbx_seq_one_letter_code
_entity_poly.pdbx_strand_id
1 'polypeptide(L)'
;MHITRAIYTALLGFVFVITLATGTIAGEQTGVSVQPKALDRKTIDHARYIIKIAGCNDCHTTGYAEAAGKIPEKDWLKGDAMGWRGPWGTTYASNLRLYFHNLSEEQWVRIARSVEFRPPMPWFVLREMTEQDLRAIYRFIRHLGPAGEPAPAYVPPDQEPKQPFILFPASPEAPQ
;
A
#
# COMPACT_ATOMS: atom_id res chain seq x y z
N MET A 1 -12.47 -96.59 8.26
CA MET A 1 -13.76 -97.07 7.78
C MET A 1 -14.71 -95.85 7.63
N HIS A 2 -15.35 -95.75 6.55
CA HIS A 2 -16.28 -94.68 6.02
C HIS A 2 -15.67 -93.55 5.21
N ILE A 3 -15.82 -93.77 4.00
CA ILE A 3 -15.94 -93.10 2.74
C ILE A 3 -17.07 -92.01 2.81
N THR A 4 -16.82 -90.81 2.39
CA THR A 4 -17.87 -89.98 1.93
C THR A 4 -17.42 -89.08 0.73
N ARG A 5 -18.17 -89.21 -0.30
CA ARG A 5 -17.95 -88.71 -1.66
C ARG A 5 -17.99 -87.20 -1.80
N ALA A 6 -17.10 -86.70 -2.65
CA ALA A 6 -17.15 -85.35 -3.20
C ALA A 6 -18.36 -85.16 -4.11
N ILE A 7 -19.01 -84.03 -4.01
CA ILE A 7 -19.96 -83.52 -5.03
C ILE A 7 -19.39 -82.17 -5.49
N TYR A 8 -18.90 -82.17 -6.73
CA TYR A 8 -18.52 -80.96 -7.42
C TYR A 8 -19.79 -80.31 -7.99
N THR A 9 -20.09 -79.12 -7.51
CA THR A 9 -21.10 -78.27 -8.15
C THR A 9 -20.39 -77.12 -8.84
N ALA A 10 -20.36 -77.15 -10.16
CA ALA A 10 -19.83 -76.08 -10.95
C ALA A 10 -20.78 -74.92 -10.96
N LEU A 11 -20.37 -73.80 -10.39
CA LEU A 11 -21.02 -72.49 -10.49
C LEU A 11 -20.34 -71.68 -11.59
N LEU A 12 -21.02 -71.55 -12.72
CA LEU A 12 -20.69 -70.59 -13.78
C LEU A 12 -20.88 -69.18 -13.23
N GLY A 13 -19.78 -68.52 -12.87
CA GLY A 13 -19.77 -67.11 -12.53
C GLY A 13 -19.78 -66.23 -13.78
N PHE A 14 -20.89 -65.57 -13.95
CA PHE A 14 -21.04 -64.51 -14.99
C PHE A 14 -20.22 -63.29 -14.56
N VAL A 15 -19.09 -63.07 -15.19
CA VAL A 15 -18.29 -61.86 -14.97
C VAL A 15 -18.95 -60.69 -15.70
N PHE A 16 -19.61 -59.86 -14.91
CA PHE A 16 -20.15 -58.58 -15.42
C PHE A 16 -19.04 -57.56 -15.44
N VAL A 17 -18.44 -57.31 -16.59
CA VAL A 17 -17.44 -56.25 -16.77
C VAL A 17 -18.19 -54.91 -16.82
N ILE A 18 -18.17 -54.20 -15.68
CA ILE A 18 -18.63 -52.80 -15.61
C ILE A 18 -17.48 -51.93 -16.12
N THR A 19 -17.57 -51.48 -17.36
CA THR A 19 -16.72 -50.40 -17.91
C THR A 19 -17.15 -49.09 -17.27
N LEU A 20 -16.42 -48.66 -16.27
CA LEU A 20 -16.49 -47.29 -15.75
C LEU A 20 -15.91 -46.35 -16.80
N ALA A 21 -16.77 -45.67 -17.53
CA ALA A 21 -16.36 -44.54 -18.35
C ALA A 21 -15.99 -43.37 -17.40
N THR A 22 -14.69 -43.17 -17.19
CA THR A 22 -14.15 -41.99 -16.54
C THR A 22 -14.30 -40.81 -17.50
N GLY A 23 -15.44 -40.13 -17.41
CA GLY A 23 -15.62 -38.82 -18.04
C GLY A 23 -14.70 -37.82 -17.35
N THR A 24 -13.58 -37.49 -17.99
CA THR A 24 -12.75 -36.35 -17.64
C THR A 24 -13.53 -35.10 -17.93
N ILE A 25 -14.14 -34.52 -16.89
CA ILE A 25 -14.66 -33.15 -16.97
C ILE A 25 -13.44 -32.25 -17.00
N ALA A 26 -13.01 -31.86 -18.21
CA ALA A 26 -12.08 -30.77 -18.39
C ALA A 26 -12.79 -29.50 -17.92
N GLY A 27 -12.64 -29.15 -16.65
CA GLY A 27 -13.02 -27.86 -16.11
C GLY A 27 -12.18 -26.81 -16.82
N GLU A 28 -12.79 -26.14 -17.80
CA GLU A 28 -12.24 -24.93 -18.39
C GLU A 28 -12.14 -23.86 -17.30
N GLN A 29 -11.02 -23.85 -16.61
CA GLN A 29 -10.66 -22.72 -15.75
C GLN A 29 -10.38 -21.55 -16.69
N THR A 30 -11.39 -20.75 -16.98
CA THR A 30 -11.22 -19.40 -17.48
C THR A 30 -10.56 -18.60 -16.35
N GLY A 31 -9.26 -18.80 -16.18
CA GLY A 31 -8.41 -17.94 -15.37
C GLY A 31 -8.46 -16.57 -16.01
N VAL A 32 -9.35 -15.70 -15.52
CA VAL A 32 -9.26 -14.28 -15.76
C VAL A 32 -7.93 -13.84 -15.14
N SER A 33 -6.87 -13.89 -15.93
CA SER A 33 -5.61 -13.25 -15.58
C SER A 33 -5.92 -11.75 -15.54
N VAL A 34 -6.21 -11.23 -14.35
CA VAL A 34 -6.25 -9.79 -14.12
C VAL A 34 -4.79 -9.34 -14.24
N GLN A 35 -4.36 -9.15 -15.48
CA GLN A 35 -3.12 -8.43 -15.73
C GLN A 35 -3.28 -7.07 -15.06
N PRO A 36 -2.32 -6.63 -14.21
CA PRO A 36 -2.36 -5.27 -13.68
C PRO A 36 -2.41 -4.35 -14.89
N LYS A 37 -3.56 -3.69 -15.08
CA LYS A 37 -3.77 -2.74 -16.16
C LYS A 37 -2.60 -1.76 -16.11
N ALA A 38 -1.76 -1.76 -17.14
CA ALA A 38 -0.64 -0.84 -17.22
C ALA A 38 -1.15 0.56 -16.86
N LEU A 39 -0.51 1.20 -15.89
CA LEU A 39 -0.94 2.51 -15.41
C LEU A 39 -0.97 3.45 -16.60
N ASP A 40 -2.16 3.93 -16.97
CA ASP A 40 -2.28 4.78 -18.13
C ASP A 40 -1.64 6.15 -17.85
N ARG A 41 -1.06 6.73 -18.89
CA ARG A 41 -0.34 8.02 -18.81
C ARG A 41 -1.20 9.11 -18.18
N LYS A 42 -2.50 9.13 -18.47
CA LYS A 42 -3.43 10.14 -17.96
C LYS A 42 -3.54 10.06 -16.43
N THR A 43 -3.62 8.86 -15.86
CA THR A 43 -3.63 8.66 -14.41
C THR A 43 -2.32 9.12 -13.77
N ILE A 44 -1.16 8.82 -14.40
CA ILE A 44 0.15 9.28 -13.92
C ILE A 44 0.24 10.82 -13.94
N ASP A 45 -0.13 11.45 -15.05
CA ASP A 45 -0.06 12.90 -15.21
C ASP A 45 -0.99 13.61 -14.23
N HIS A 46 -2.19 13.08 -14.02
CA HIS A 46 -3.15 13.59 -13.04
C HIS A 46 -2.61 13.49 -11.61
N ALA A 47 -2.09 12.34 -11.21
CA ALA A 47 -1.51 12.16 -9.89
C ALA A 47 -0.29 13.06 -9.66
N ARG A 48 0.57 13.19 -10.65
CA ARG A 48 1.71 14.12 -10.62
C ARG A 48 1.27 15.55 -10.37
N TYR A 49 0.20 15.97 -11.05
CA TYR A 49 -0.40 17.28 -10.84
C TYR A 49 -0.91 17.44 -9.41
N ILE A 50 -1.70 16.49 -8.89
CA ILE A 50 -2.23 16.54 -7.51
C ILE A 50 -1.10 16.60 -6.49
N ILE A 51 -0.09 15.75 -6.59
CA ILE A 51 1.05 15.71 -5.68
C ILE A 51 1.75 17.07 -5.59
N LYS A 52 1.86 17.77 -6.73
CA LYS A 52 2.44 19.12 -6.77
C LYS A 52 1.53 20.14 -6.10
N ILE A 53 0.25 20.22 -6.50
CA ILE A 53 -0.63 21.29 -6.03
C ILE A 53 -1.10 21.11 -4.59
N ALA A 54 -1.15 19.88 -4.10
CA ALA A 54 -1.44 19.56 -2.70
C ALA A 54 -0.21 19.65 -1.79
N GLY A 55 0.95 20.05 -2.32
CA GLY A 55 2.17 20.29 -1.54
C GLY A 55 2.81 19.03 -0.94
N CYS A 56 2.52 17.83 -1.47
CA CYS A 56 3.08 16.59 -0.90
C CYS A 56 4.61 16.61 -0.90
N ASN A 57 5.22 17.13 -1.97
CA ASN A 57 6.66 17.21 -2.11
C ASN A 57 7.30 18.21 -1.16
N ASP A 58 6.58 19.24 -0.70
CA ASP A 58 7.15 20.30 0.13
C ASP A 58 7.70 19.75 1.47
N CYS A 59 7.10 18.66 1.94
CA CYS A 59 7.54 17.96 3.15
C CYS A 59 8.16 16.59 2.84
N HIS A 60 7.62 15.86 1.85
CA HIS A 60 8.01 14.46 1.61
C HIS A 60 9.13 14.28 0.58
N THR A 61 9.73 15.38 0.11
CA THR A 61 10.88 15.35 -0.82
C THR A 61 11.95 16.33 -0.34
N THR A 62 13.04 15.79 0.15
CA THR A 62 14.17 16.59 0.67
C THR A 62 14.63 17.66 -0.33
N GLY A 63 14.72 18.92 0.14
CA GLY A 63 15.21 20.04 -0.67
C GLY A 63 14.24 20.52 -1.75
N TYR A 64 12.96 20.10 -1.75
CA TYR A 64 12.03 20.46 -2.82
C TYR A 64 11.68 21.95 -2.86
N ALA A 65 11.42 22.54 -1.69
CA ALA A 65 11.13 23.97 -1.58
C ALA A 65 12.35 24.84 -1.92
N GLU A 66 13.53 24.47 -1.41
CA GLU A 66 14.80 25.17 -1.68
C GLU A 66 15.18 25.14 -3.16
N ALA A 67 14.86 24.04 -3.84
CA ALA A 67 15.07 23.87 -5.27
C ALA A 67 13.93 24.49 -6.11
N ALA A 68 12.99 25.18 -5.49
CA ALA A 68 11.80 25.73 -6.17
C ALA A 68 11.09 24.68 -7.05
N GLY A 69 10.91 23.48 -6.51
CA GLY A 69 10.23 22.37 -7.18
C GLY A 69 11.03 21.66 -8.27
N LYS A 70 12.33 21.94 -8.41
CA LYS A 70 13.18 21.40 -9.50
C LYS A 70 13.87 20.08 -9.16
N ILE A 71 13.38 19.36 -8.15
CA ILE A 71 13.88 18.02 -7.83
C ILE A 71 13.36 17.03 -8.88
N PRO A 72 14.23 16.17 -9.46
CA PRO A 72 13.80 15.15 -10.43
C PRO A 72 12.75 14.19 -9.84
N GLU A 73 11.73 13.83 -10.62
CA GLU A 73 10.61 12.97 -10.16
C GLU A 73 11.07 11.64 -9.55
N LYS A 74 12.15 11.05 -10.05
CA LYS A 74 12.75 9.82 -9.47
C LYS A 74 13.15 9.98 -8.01
N ASP A 75 13.35 11.21 -7.53
CA ASP A 75 13.78 11.55 -6.19
C ASP A 75 12.63 12.04 -5.29
N TRP A 76 11.41 12.09 -5.79
CA TRP A 76 10.22 12.51 -5.04
C TRP A 76 9.79 11.51 -3.97
N LEU A 77 9.16 12.04 -2.93
CA LEU A 77 8.39 11.32 -1.93
C LEU A 77 9.20 10.30 -1.10
N LYS A 78 10.51 10.51 -1.00
CA LYS A 78 11.41 9.66 -0.20
C LYS A 78 11.48 10.08 1.27
N GLY A 79 10.67 11.05 1.69
CA GLY A 79 10.68 11.59 3.05
C GLY A 79 11.76 12.64 3.27
N ASP A 80 11.85 13.12 4.51
CA ASP A 80 12.87 14.07 4.92
C ASP A 80 13.37 13.78 6.34
N ALA A 81 14.65 14.07 6.59
CA ALA A 81 15.26 14.05 7.92
C ALA A 81 15.13 15.38 8.67
N MET A 82 14.63 16.45 8.02
CA MET A 82 14.26 17.70 8.68
C MET A 82 13.03 17.48 9.55
N GLY A 83 13.15 17.74 10.85
CA GLY A 83 12.08 17.62 11.82
C GLY A 83 11.19 18.86 11.85
N TRP A 84 9.94 18.66 12.24
CA TRP A 84 8.94 19.71 12.48
C TRP A 84 8.57 19.65 13.96
N ARG A 85 9.16 20.54 14.78
CA ARG A 85 9.02 20.53 16.23
C ARG A 85 8.00 21.56 16.70
N GLY A 86 7.11 21.12 17.58
CA GLY A 86 6.11 21.94 18.21
C GLY A 86 5.62 21.34 19.54
N PRO A 87 4.53 21.82 20.09
CA PRO A 87 3.95 21.26 21.33
C PRO A 87 3.64 19.76 21.24
N TRP A 88 3.45 19.24 20.04
CA TRP A 88 3.20 17.81 19.75
C TRP A 88 4.45 16.94 19.76
N GLY A 89 5.64 17.48 19.97
CA GLY A 89 6.93 16.82 19.78
C GLY A 89 7.55 17.14 18.42
N THR A 90 8.39 16.25 17.92
CA THR A 90 9.06 16.39 16.60
C THR A 90 8.56 15.30 15.65
N THR A 91 7.95 15.70 14.55
CA THR A 91 7.52 14.82 13.46
C THR A 91 8.46 14.96 12.27
N TYR A 92 8.59 13.87 11.50
CA TYR A 92 9.38 13.83 10.28
C TYR A 92 8.48 13.38 9.14
N ALA A 93 8.68 13.97 7.96
CA ALA A 93 7.92 13.59 6.79
C ALA A 93 8.31 12.15 6.35
N SER A 94 7.35 11.25 6.39
CA SER A 94 7.57 9.84 6.08
C SER A 94 8.06 9.63 4.65
N ASN A 95 8.89 8.60 4.45
CA ASN A 95 9.16 8.09 3.11
C ASN A 95 7.90 7.41 2.55
N LEU A 96 7.16 8.12 1.70
CA LEU A 96 5.91 7.63 1.12
C LEU A 96 6.15 6.47 0.15
N ARG A 97 7.33 6.39 -0.48
CA ARG A 97 7.71 5.30 -1.38
C ARG A 97 7.75 3.96 -0.64
N LEU A 98 8.29 3.94 0.58
CA LEU A 98 8.32 2.77 1.45
C LEU A 98 6.97 2.53 2.14
N TYR A 99 6.32 3.60 2.61
CA TYR A 99 5.02 3.50 3.27
C TYR A 99 3.95 2.86 2.38
N PHE A 100 3.81 3.34 1.15
CA PHE A 100 2.84 2.82 0.19
C PHE A 100 3.19 1.43 -0.33
N HIS A 101 4.46 1.00 -0.24
CA HIS A 101 4.84 -0.35 -0.63
C HIS A 101 4.19 -1.42 0.25
N ASN A 102 3.92 -1.08 1.51
CA ASN A 102 3.33 -1.97 2.51
C ASN A 102 1.81 -1.87 2.63
N LEU A 103 1.15 -1.11 1.76
CA LEU A 103 -0.30 -0.89 1.79
C LEU A 103 -0.96 -1.40 0.51
N SER A 104 -2.21 -1.85 0.62
CA SER A 104 -3.11 -1.96 -0.54
C SER A 104 -3.74 -0.61 -0.88
N GLU A 105 -4.27 -0.49 -2.09
CA GLU A 105 -4.97 0.71 -2.55
C GLU A 105 -6.17 1.04 -1.66
N GLU A 106 -6.92 0.02 -1.24
CA GLU A 106 -8.08 0.14 -0.36
C GLU A 106 -7.68 0.55 1.07
N GLN A 107 -6.56 0.03 1.57
CA GLN A 107 -6.02 0.45 2.87
C GLN A 107 -5.63 1.92 2.85
N TRP A 108 -4.96 2.37 1.79
CA TRP A 108 -4.63 3.78 1.62
C TRP A 108 -5.86 4.68 1.62
N VAL A 109 -6.89 4.36 0.83
CA VAL A 109 -8.13 5.15 0.78
C VAL A 109 -8.80 5.24 2.16
N ARG A 110 -8.85 4.13 2.92
CA ARG A 110 -9.37 4.16 4.30
C ARG A 110 -8.53 5.04 5.22
N ILE A 111 -7.21 4.92 5.17
CA ILE A 111 -6.29 5.75 5.97
C ILE A 111 -6.49 7.24 5.66
N ALA A 112 -6.52 7.62 4.39
CA ALA A 112 -6.72 8.99 3.97
C ALA A 112 -8.05 9.59 4.44
N ARG A 113 -9.09 8.76 4.60
CA ARG A 113 -10.42 9.18 5.04
C ARG A 113 -10.60 9.23 6.56
N SER A 114 -9.79 8.51 7.33
CA SER A 114 -10.06 8.31 8.76
C SER A 114 -8.94 8.73 9.71
N VAL A 115 -7.67 8.68 9.27
CA VAL A 115 -6.54 8.92 10.16
C VAL A 115 -6.27 10.42 10.30
N GLU A 116 -6.01 10.82 11.54
CA GLU A 116 -5.46 12.13 11.87
C GLU A 116 -3.97 12.00 12.12
N PHE A 117 -3.19 12.56 11.22
CA PHE A 117 -1.74 12.56 11.36
C PHE A 117 -1.28 13.68 12.28
N ARG A 118 -0.11 13.49 12.88
CA ARG A 118 0.49 14.55 13.72
C ARG A 118 0.82 15.78 12.88
N PRO A 119 0.75 16.97 13.47
CA PRO A 119 1.19 18.19 12.82
C PRO A 119 2.66 18.08 12.34
N PRO A 120 3.03 18.76 11.25
CA PRO A 120 2.22 19.72 10.50
C PRO A 120 1.44 19.09 9.34
N MET A 121 1.37 17.75 9.22
CA MET A 121 0.67 17.09 8.10
C MET A 121 -0.79 17.53 8.01
N PRO A 122 -1.22 18.19 6.93
CA PRO A 122 -2.59 18.64 6.75
C PRO A 122 -3.51 17.48 6.32
N TRP A 123 -3.71 16.50 7.18
CA TRP A 123 -4.49 15.28 6.91
C TRP A 123 -5.93 15.56 6.46
N PHE A 124 -6.51 16.68 6.87
CA PHE A 124 -7.86 17.12 6.45
C PHE A 124 -7.94 17.34 4.93
N VAL A 125 -6.85 17.73 4.27
CA VAL A 125 -6.80 17.86 2.80
C VAL A 125 -7.02 16.51 2.12
N LEU A 126 -6.51 15.42 2.70
CA LEU A 126 -6.72 14.06 2.16
C LEU A 126 -8.19 13.66 2.21
N ARG A 127 -8.94 14.13 3.22
CA ARG A 127 -10.37 13.85 3.36
C ARG A 127 -11.22 14.53 2.30
N GLU A 128 -10.79 15.70 1.82
CA GLU A 128 -11.47 16.47 0.79
C GLU A 128 -11.17 15.96 -0.65
N MET A 129 -10.10 15.19 -0.83
CA MET A 129 -9.76 14.62 -2.13
C MET A 129 -10.83 13.63 -2.57
N THR A 130 -11.12 13.56 -3.87
CA THR A 130 -11.97 12.49 -4.40
C THR A 130 -11.31 11.11 -4.24
N GLU A 131 -12.10 10.05 -4.23
CA GLU A 131 -11.53 8.70 -4.18
C GLU A 131 -10.66 8.42 -5.41
N GLN A 132 -11.02 8.98 -6.56
CA GLN A 132 -10.22 8.90 -7.78
C GLN A 132 -8.84 9.51 -7.59
N ASP A 133 -8.75 10.68 -6.93
CA ASP A 133 -7.48 11.34 -6.65
C ASP A 133 -6.61 10.52 -5.70
N LEU A 134 -7.19 10.03 -4.61
CA LEU A 134 -6.47 9.17 -3.66
C LEU A 134 -5.93 7.91 -4.33
N ARG A 135 -6.73 7.25 -5.18
CA ARG A 135 -6.29 6.09 -5.95
C ARG A 135 -5.21 6.43 -6.97
N ALA A 136 -5.31 7.59 -7.63
CA ALA A 136 -4.30 8.05 -8.57
C ALA A 136 -2.96 8.30 -7.86
N ILE A 137 -2.96 8.94 -6.69
CA ILE A 137 -1.77 9.15 -5.85
C ILE A 137 -1.14 7.80 -5.48
N TYR A 138 -1.94 6.83 -5.01
CA TYR A 138 -1.46 5.49 -4.68
C TYR A 138 -0.74 4.85 -5.87
N ARG A 139 -1.40 4.81 -7.01
CA ARG A 139 -0.87 4.19 -8.23
C ARG A 139 0.41 4.85 -8.72
N PHE A 140 0.48 6.18 -8.64
CA PHE A 140 1.68 6.93 -9.00
C PHE A 140 2.86 6.59 -8.09
N ILE A 141 2.66 6.59 -6.76
CA ILE A 141 3.72 6.26 -5.80
C ILE A 141 4.18 4.80 -5.99
N ARG A 142 3.26 3.88 -6.24
CA ARG A 142 3.57 2.50 -6.57
C ARG A 142 4.32 2.36 -7.90
N HIS A 143 4.01 3.21 -8.88
CA HIS A 143 4.73 3.28 -10.16
C HIS A 143 6.17 3.75 -9.98
N LEU A 144 6.41 4.74 -9.14
CA LEU A 144 7.76 5.18 -8.80
C LEU A 144 8.57 4.07 -8.10
N GLY A 145 7.91 3.13 -7.42
CA GLY A 145 8.53 2.02 -6.70
C GLY A 145 9.23 2.43 -5.40
N PRO A 146 9.64 1.48 -4.55
CA PRO A 146 10.35 1.75 -3.31
C PRO A 146 11.73 2.37 -3.57
N ALA A 147 12.12 3.35 -2.76
CA ALA A 147 13.44 3.99 -2.83
C ALA A 147 13.74 4.79 -1.55
N GLY A 148 15.00 4.98 -1.24
CA GLY A 148 15.46 5.73 -0.08
C GLY A 148 15.34 4.94 1.22
N GLU A 149 15.66 5.61 2.33
CA GLU A 149 15.63 5.05 3.68
C GLU A 149 14.37 5.51 4.45
N PRO A 150 13.98 4.81 5.52
CA PRO A 150 12.93 5.29 6.40
C PRO A 150 13.27 6.67 6.99
N ALA A 151 12.27 7.55 7.08
CA ALA A 151 12.43 8.80 7.80
C ALA A 151 12.69 8.54 9.30
N PRO A 152 13.29 9.48 10.03
CA PRO A 152 13.50 9.35 11.46
C PRO A 152 12.20 9.14 12.23
N ALA A 153 12.29 8.43 13.35
CA ALA A 153 11.12 8.19 14.19
C ALA A 153 10.67 9.48 14.88
N TYR A 154 9.37 9.56 15.15
CA TYR A 154 8.79 10.63 15.97
C TYR A 154 9.51 10.76 17.33
N VAL A 155 9.76 12.00 17.77
CA VAL A 155 10.37 12.31 19.07
C VAL A 155 9.34 13.04 19.95
N PRO A 156 9.02 12.53 21.15
CA PRO A 156 8.09 13.17 22.08
C PRO A 156 8.52 14.58 22.51
N PRO A 157 7.59 15.41 23.04
CA PRO A 157 7.90 16.79 23.40
C PRO A 157 8.99 16.94 24.47
N ASP A 158 9.07 15.98 25.38
CA ASP A 158 10.04 15.91 26.50
C ASP A 158 11.42 15.39 26.12
N GLN A 159 11.62 15.03 24.83
CA GLN A 159 12.89 14.54 24.31
C GLN A 159 13.45 15.46 23.23
N GLU A 160 14.77 15.59 23.19
CA GLU A 160 15.46 16.38 22.17
C GLU A 160 15.71 15.56 20.91
N PRO A 161 15.32 16.06 19.70
CA PRO A 161 15.62 15.39 18.45
C PRO A 161 17.12 15.46 18.12
N LYS A 162 17.64 14.39 17.51
CA LYS A 162 19.03 14.32 17.06
C LYS A 162 19.26 14.98 15.70
N GLN A 163 18.24 15.00 14.86
CA GLN A 163 18.27 15.59 13.52
C GLN A 163 17.93 17.07 13.59
N PRO A 164 18.35 17.86 12.58
CA PRO A 164 17.90 19.25 12.43
C PRO A 164 16.38 19.36 12.42
N PHE A 165 15.85 20.44 12.94
CA PHE A 165 14.40 20.68 12.96
C PHE A 165 14.06 22.16 12.79
N ILE A 166 12.85 22.39 12.25
CA ILE A 166 12.21 23.70 12.22
C ILE A 166 11.31 23.79 13.46
N LEU A 167 11.45 24.85 14.23
CA LEU A 167 10.63 25.10 15.40
C LEU A 167 9.37 25.87 15.01
N PHE A 168 8.23 25.27 15.30
CA PHE A 168 6.95 25.95 15.21
C PHE A 168 6.77 26.85 16.43
N PRO A 169 6.21 28.06 16.26
CA PRO A 169 5.91 28.89 17.41
C PRO A 169 4.88 28.19 18.30
N ALA A 170 5.05 28.30 19.61
CA ALA A 170 3.97 27.97 20.55
C ALA A 170 2.75 28.85 20.23
N SER A 171 1.55 28.30 20.34
CA SER A 171 0.35 29.14 20.31
C SER A 171 0.46 30.18 21.40
N PRO A 172 0.12 31.46 21.13
CA PRO A 172 0.00 32.45 22.20
C PRO A 172 -0.91 31.86 23.29
N GLU A 173 -0.47 31.91 24.53
CA GLU A 173 -1.37 31.56 25.65
C GLU A 173 -2.64 32.42 25.51
N ALA A 174 -3.80 31.77 25.53
CA ALA A 174 -5.06 32.53 25.60
C ALA A 174 -4.98 33.45 26.82
N PRO A 175 -5.38 34.74 26.71
CA PRO A 175 -5.41 35.61 27.85
C PRO A 175 -6.28 34.97 28.94
N GLN A 176 -5.73 34.85 30.17
CA GLN A 176 -6.44 34.32 31.33
C GLN A 176 -7.55 35.27 31.76
#